data_b53d10deff6cb1dcbf654e90ace77516
#
_entry.id   b53d10deff6cb1dcbf654e90ace77516
#
_cell.length_a   1.000
_cell.length_b   1.000
_cell.length_c   1.000
_cell.angle_alpha   90.00
_cell.angle_beta   90.00
_cell.angle_gamma   90.00
#
_symmetry.space_group_name_H-M   'P 1'
#
loop_
_entity.id
_entity.type
_entity.pdbx_description
1 polymer ?
#
loop_
_entity_poly.entity_id
_entity_poly.type
_entity_poly.pdbx_seq_one_letter_code
_entity_poly.pdbx_strand_id
1 'polypeptide(L)'
;IGVGLVGSEMCIRDSSNIYGYALSTVESNSEWFALYVGVLNNMRQLQNNSTNSLLVGIAQIIEGHAFGTAASLWGGIPYSEAGNPEIEDPAFDTQVSVYNAAIAKLNAGISTLQTASSSSLSQDIYFGGNKDKWVEAAYTLIARFNLHKKDYAAAIAAANNGISSASGDMQYKPPGIQSGDQNLFATILNGSRAGDLGNSAGGSESYLLQLLSNDYPTNRNNSKTDETARYGYYKIDSTSGSANTGIIAEDEPQNMVTFFENELILAEAKARQGSMADGLPHLNNVR
;
A
#
# COMPACT_ATOMS: atom_id res chain seq x y z
N ILE A 1 -15.08 3.14 -16.79
CA ILE A 1 -15.59 2.02 -17.57
C ILE A 1 -15.46 0.74 -16.73
N GLY A 2 -16.61 0.28 -16.14
CA GLY A 2 -16.82 -1.13 -15.87
C GLY A 2 -16.03 -1.85 -14.78
N VAL A 3 -15.86 -1.29 -13.60
CA VAL A 3 -15.33 -2.04 -12.43
C VAL A 3 -16.47 -2.74 -11.64
N GLY A 4 -17.72 -2.53 -12.05
CA GLY A 4 -18.90 -2.94 -11.27
C GLY A 4 -19.33 -4.41 -11.36
N LEU A 5 -18.72 -5.24 -12.19
CA LEU A 5 -19.20 -6.62 -12.41
C LEU A 5 -18.23 -7.73 -11.96
N VAL A 6 -16.98 -7.40 -11.63
CA VAL A 6 -16.00 -8.39 -11.20
C VAL A 6 -16.06 -8.65 -9.68
N GLY A 7 -16.56 -7.69 -8.90
CA GLY A 7 -16.59 -7.78 -7.44
C GLY A 7 -17.59 -8.76 -6.85
N SER A 8 -18.73 -9.02 -7.50
CA SER A 8 -19.78 -9.83 -6.88
C SER A 8 -19.62 -11.34 -7.05
N GLU A 9 -18.92 -11.78 -8.10
CA GLU A 9 -18.65 -13.21 -8.28
C GLU A 9 -17.40 -13.70 -7.56
N MET A 10 -16.40 -12.82 -7.35
CA MET A 10 -15.22 -13.13 -6.55
C MET A 10 -15.55 -13.39 -5.08
N CYS A 11 -16.46 -12.63 -4.49
CA CYS A 11 -16.77 -12.72 -3.06
C CYS A 11 -17.35 -14.07 -2.59
N ILE A 12 -17.99 -14.84 -3.46
CA ILE A 12 -18.63 -16.13 -3.05
C ILE A 12 -17.64 -17.29 -3.13
N ARG A 13 -16.65 -17.23 -4.00
CA ARG A 13 -15.63 -18.28 -4.16
C ARG A 13 -14.43 -18.15 -3.22
N ASP A 14 -14.03 -16.91 -2.93
CA ASP A 14 -12.73 -16.63 -2.30
C ASP A 14 -12.69 -16.96 -0.82
N SER A 15 -13.79 -16.83 -0.08
CA SER A 15 -13.78 -17.08 1.36
C SER A 15 -13.48 -18.55 1.71
N SER A 16 -14.00 -19.50 0.93
CA SER A 16 -13.71 -20.93 1.14
C SER A 16 -12.28 -21.27 0.73
N ASN A 17 -11.74 -20.63 -0.31
CA ASN A 17 -10.39 -20.86 -0.81
C ASN A 17 -9.33 -20.27 0.11
N ILE A 18 -9.54 -19.08 0.66
CA ILE A 18 -8.63 -18.42 1.61
C ILE A 18 -8.51 -19.28 2.87
N TYR A 19 -9.63 -19.72 3.46
CA TYR A 19 -9.61 -20.59 4.65
C TYR A 19 -9.04 -21.99 4.36
N GLY A 20 -9.18 -22.48 3.13
CA GLY A 20 -8.61 -23.74 2.68
C GLY A 20 -7.16 -23.65 2.19
N TYR A 21 -6.55 -22.46 2.18
CA TYR A 21 -5.23 -22.18 1.57
C TYR A 21 -5.15 -22.62 0.10
N ALA A 22 -6.26 -22.59 -0.63
CA ALA A 22 -6.39 -23.05 -2.01
C ALA A 22 -6.49 -21.86 -2.96
N LEU A 23 -5.38 -21.13 -3.13
CA LEU A 23 -5.29 -20.05 -4.11
C LEU A 23 -5.25 -20.63 -5.54
N SER A 24 -6.08 -20.13 -6.43
CA SER A 24 -6.07 -20.47 -7.85
C SER A 24 -5.35 -19.38 -8.65
N THR A 25 -4.92 -19.75 -9.86
CA THR A 25 -4.23 -18.81 -10.77
C THR A 25 -5.09 -17.65 -11.23
N VAL A 26 -6.42 -17.77 -11.14
CA VAL A 26 -7.36 -16.71 -11.58
C VAL A 26 -7.57 -15.61 -10.54
N GLU A 27 -7.20 -15.85 -9.28
CA GLU A 27 -7.46 -14.90 -8.19
C GLU A 27 -6.63 -13.62 -8.26
N SER A 28 -5.49 -13.66 -8.95
CA SER A 28 -4.62 -12.50 -9.16
C SER A 28 -4.70 -11.90 -10.57
N ASN A 29 -5.62 -12.38 -11.43
CA ASN A 29 -5.64 -11.95 -12.84
C ASN A 29 -5.98 -10.46 -12.99
N SER A 30 -6.88 -9.92 -12.19
CA SER A 30 -7.27 -8.51 -12.22
C SER A 30 -6.13 -7.59 -11.82
N GLU A 31 -5.43 -7.93 -10.75
CA GLU A 31 -4.29 -7.18 -10.24
C GLU A 31 -3.10 -7.27 -11.21
N TRP A 32 -2.86 -8.44 -11.77
CA TRP A 32 -1.85 -8.64 -12.80
C TRP A 32 -2.13 -7.81 -14.05
N PHE A 33 -3.36 -7.84 -14.54
CA PHE A 33 -3.78 -7.01 -15.68
C PHE A 33 -3.64 -5.51 -15.36
N ALA A 34 -4.08 -5.08 -14.18
CA ALA A 34 -3.96 -3.70 -13.76
C ALA A 34 -2.50 -3.24 -13.65
N LEU A 35 -1.60 -4.11 -13.19
CA LEU A 35 -0.17 -3.81 -13.10
C LEU A 35 0.44 -3.52 -14.47
N TYR A 36 0.23 -4.40 -15.45
CA TYR A 36 0.90 -4.29 -16.75
C TYR A 36 0.18 -3.32 -17.70
N VAL A 37 -1.12 -3.45 -17.85
CA VAL A 37 -1.91 -2.61 -18.76
C VAL A 37 -2.25 -1.26 -18.12
N GLY A 38 -2.64 -1.27 -16.86
CA GLY A 38 -3.02 -0.06 -16.15
C GLY A 38 -1.82 0.80 -15.75
N VAL A 39 -0.83 0.22 -15.08
CA VAL A 39 0.30 0.99 -14.55
C VAL A 39 1.45 1.07 -15.53
N LEU A 40 2.07 -0.06 -15.90
CA LEU A 40 3.31 -0.05 -16.68
C LEU A 40 3.17 0.71 -18.00
N ASN A 41 2.16 0.34 -18.79
CA ASN A 41 1.93 0.96 -20.09
C ASN A 41 1.71 2.47 -19.98
N ASN A 42 0.83 2.89 -19.07
CA ASN A 42 0.52 4.32 -18.91
C ASN A 42 1.70 5.11 -18.36
N MET A 43 2.42 4.58 -17.36
CA MET A 43 3.58 5.28 -16.80
C MET A 43 4.72 5.40 -17.79
N ARG A 44 4.99 4.38 -18.60
CA ARG A 44 6.00 4.45 -19.67
C ARG A 44 5.59 5.38 -20.81
N GLN A 45 4.31 5.41 -21.18
CA GLN A 45 3.82 6.40 -22.16
C GLN A 45 3.98 7.84 -21.65
N LEU A 46 3.67 8.11 -20.38
CA LEU A 46 3.90 9.43 -19.79
C LEU A 46 5.39 9.82 -19.79
N GLN A 47 6.26 8.89 -19.40
CA GLN A 47 7.71 9.11 -19.38
C GLN A 47 8.27 9.40 -20.77
N ASN A 48 7.77 8.72 -21.80
CA ASN A 48 8.29 8.84 -23.17
C ASN A 48 7.72 10.04 -23.95
N ASN A 49 6.50 10.49 -23.62
CA ASN A 49 5.80 11.50 -24.40
C ASN A 49 5.67 12.86 -23.70
N SER A 50 5.96 12.94 -22.40
CA SER A 50 5.85 14.20 -21.67
C SER A 50 7.19 14.91 -21.53
N THR A 51 7.17 16.23 -21.71
CA THR A 51 8.31 17.14 -21.42
C THR A 51 8.21 17.76 -20.02
N ASN A 52 7.13 17.51 -19.29
CA ASN A 52 6.93 18.03 -17.95
C ASN A 52 7.69 17.15 -16.94
N SER A 53 8.84 17.62 -16.44
CA SER A 53 9.68 16.90 -15.49
C SER A 53 8.95 16.51 -14.20
N LEU A 54 7.97 17.30 -13.73
CA LEU A 54 7.16 16.94 -12.56
C LEU A 54 6.33 15.69 -12.82
N LEU A 55 5.63 15.65 -13.96
CA LEU A 55 4.80 14.53 -14.34
C LEU A 55 5.63 13.28 -14.63
N VAL A 56 6.77 13.44 -15.33
CA VAL A 56 7.69 12.33 -15.62
C VAL A 56 8.27 11.74 -14.32
N GLY A 57 8.72 12.57 -13.39
CA GLY A 57 9.27 12.12 -12.13
C GLY A 57 8.24 11.37 -11.27
N ILE A 58 7.00 11.88 -11.20
CA ILE A 58 5.89 11.19 -10.54
C ILE A 58 5.61 9.84 -11.20
N ALA A 59 5.55 9.76 -12.52
CA ALA A 59 5.32 8.52 -13.25
C ALA A 59 6.41 7.48 -12.99
N GLN A 60 7.67 7.91 -12.88
CA GLN A 60 8.79 7.02 -12.52
C GLN A 60 8.64 6.48 -11.09
N ILE A 61 8.23 7.31 -10.13
CA ILE A 61 8.01 6.87 -8.75
C ILE A 61 6.85 5.88 -8.68
N ILE A 62 5.74 6.14 -9.37
CA ILE A 62 4.57 5.23 -9.42
C ILE A 62 4.97 3.87 -10.03
N GLU A 63 5.74 3.86 -11.13
CA GLU A 63 6.24 2.61 -11.73
C GLU A 63 7.12 1.84 -10.74
N GLY A 64 8.08 2.50 -10.10
CA GLY A 64 8.95 1.88 -9.10
C GLY A 64 8.18 1.32 -7.90
N HIS A 65 7.19 2.08 -7.39
CA HIS A 65 6.31 1.62 -6.30
C HIS A 65 5.54 0.37 -6.70
N ALA A 66 4.85 0.40 -7.83
CA ALA A 66 3.99 -0.70 -8.28
C ALA A 66 4.78 -1.99 -8.48
N PHE A 67 5.91 -1.94 -9.18
CA PHE A 67 6.69 -3.14 -9.50
C PHE A 67 7.49 -3.67 -8.30
N GLY A 68 8.00 -2.82 -7.44
CA GLY A 68 8.59 -3.26 -6.18
C GLY A 68 7.57 -3.92 -5.25
N THR A 69 6.34 -3.40 -5.19
CA THR A 69 5.24 -4.02 -4.44
C THR A 69 4.81 -5.35 -5.08
N ALA A 70 4.69 -5.41 -6.41
CA ALA A 70 4.37 -6.62 -7.13
C ALA A 70 5.41 -7.73 -6.90
N ALA A 71 6.69 -7.39 -6.90
CA ALA A 71 7.76 -8.33 -6.54
C ALA A 71 7.65 -8.81 -5.08
N SER A 72 7.13 -7.99 -4.16
CA SER A 72 6.89 -8.42 -2.79
C SER A 72 5.75 -9.43 -2.68
N LEU A 73 4.73 -9.33 -3.56
CA LEU A 73 3.55 -10.19 -3.56
C LEU A 73 3.78 -11.50 -4.33
N TRP A 74 4.38 -11.43 -5.51
CA TRP A 74 4.48 -12.57 -6.44
C TRP A 74 5.90 -13.14 -6.59
N GLY A 75 6.91 -12.50 -6.02
CA GLY A 75 8.29 -12.93 -6.18
C GLY A 75 8.89 -12.49 -7.51
N GLY A 76 9.29 -13.44 -8.35
CA GLY A 76 9.77 -13.13 -9.71
C GLY A 76 8.62 -12.78 -10.64
N ILE A 77 8.79 -11.69 -11.40
CA ILE A 77 7.78 -11.18 -12.35
C ILE A 77 8.48 -10.64 -13.61
N PRO A 78 7.85 -10.63 -14.80
CA PRO A 78 8.37 -9.95 -15.97
C PRO A 78 8.44 -8.43 -15.73
N TYR A 79 9.61 -7.83 -15.88
CA TYR A 79 9.77 -6.38 -15.78
C TYR A 79 10.74 -5.79 -16.82
N SER A 80 11.93 -6.38 -16.96
CA SER A 80 12.97 -5.86 -17.84
C SER A 80 12.54 -5.83 -19.31
N GLU A 81 11.88 -6.87 -19.77
CA GLU A 81 11.39 -7.04 -21.14
C GLU A 81 9.91 -6.63 -21.28
N ALA A 82 9.18 -6.53 -20.19
CA ALA A 82 7.75 -6.23 -20.23
C ALA A 82 7.45 -4.88 -20.90
N GLY A 83 6.41 -4.86 -21.74
CA GLY A 83 5.99 -3.67 -22.50
C GLY A 83 6.91 -3.34 -23.70
N ASN A 84 7.85 -4.22 -24.06
CA ASN A 84 8.57 -4.14 -25.33
C ASN A 84 7.72 -4.82 -26.42
N PRO A 85 7.26 -4.08 -27.45
CA PRO A 85 6.39 -4.65 -28.49
C PRO A 85 7.08 -5.71 -29.37
N GLU A 86 8.41 -5.79 -29.36
CA GLU A 86 9.19 -6.77 -30.08
C GLU A 86 9.29 -8.13 -29.34
N ILE A 87 8.86 -8.18 -28.07
CA ILE A 87 8.94 -9.37 -27.22
C ILE A 87 7.53 -9.80 -26.84
N GLU A 88 7.08 -10.90 -27.48
CA GLU A 88 5.73 -11.44 -27.27
C GLU A 88 5.59 -12.16 -25.92
N ASP A 89 6.65 -12.83 -25.45
CA ASP A 89 6.68 -13.60 -24.19
C ASP A 89 7.87 -13.15 -23.33
N PRO A 90 7.70 -12.07 -22.52
CA PRO A 90 8.78 -11.53 -21.72
C PRO A 90 9.20 -12.48 -20.59
N ALA A 91 10.50 -12.64 -20.40
CA ALA A 91 11.07 -13.48 -19.37
C ALA A 91 10.75 -12.98 -17.94
N PHE A 92 10.66 -13.91 -17.00
CA PHE A 92 10.53 -13.59 -15.58
C PHE A 92 11.86 -13.15 -15.00
N ASP A 93 11.92 -11.93 -14.49
CA ASP A 93 13.04 -11.45 -13.68
C ASP A 93 12.98 -12.04 -12.27
N THR A 94 14.13 -12.22 -11.64
CA THR A 94 14.15 -12.62 -10.23
C THR A 94 13.60 -11.49 -9.33
N GLN A 95 13.03 -11.84 -8.19
CA GLN A 95 12.52 -10.87 -7.22
C GLN A 95 13.55 -9.77 -6.88
N VAL A 96 14.81 -10.17 -6.64
CA VAL A 96 15.88 -9.23 -6.30
C VAL A 96 16.22 -8.32 -7.49
N SER A 97 16.18 -8.85 -8.73
CA SER A 97 16.36 -8.04 -9.93
C SER A 97 15.26 -6.99 -10.07
N VAL A 98 14.00 -7.36 -9.83
CA VAL A 98 12.88 -6.41 -9.86
C VAL A 98 13.02 -5.34 -8.77
N TYR A 99 13.40 -5.72 -7.53
CA TYR A 99 13.66 -4.71 -6.49
C TYR A 99 14.77 -3.73 -6.88
N ASN A 100 15.86 -4.22 -7.48
CA ASN A 100 16.94 -3.34 -7.92
C ASN A 100 16.48 -2.40 -9.02
N ALA A 101 15.70 -2.89 -9.98
CA ALA A 101 15.12 -2.08 -11.04
C ALA A 101 14.09 -1.05 -10.51
N ALA A 102 13.25 -1.44 -9.56
CA ALA A 102 12.32 -0.55 -8.89
C ALA A 102 13.06 0.58 -8.13
N ILE A 103 14.10 0.24 -7.37
CA ILE A 103 14.95 1.21 -6.68
C ILE A 103 15.62 2.17 -7.68
N ALA A 104 16.13 1.64 -8.79
CA ALA A 104 16.71 2.48 -9.85
C ALA A 104 15.68 3.44 -10.45
N LYS A 105 14.46 2.98 -10.67
CA LYS A 105 13.34 3.79 -11.18
C LYS A 105 12.94 4.88 -10.17
N LEU A 106 12.88 4.57 -8.88
CA LEU A 106 12.61 5.54 -7.81
C LEU A 106 13.71 6.63 -7.75
N ASN A 107 14.97 6.24 -7.83
CA ASN A 107 16.08 7.19 -7.86
C ASN A 107 16.05 8.09 -9.12
N ALA A 108 15.68 7.52 -10.28
CA ALA A 108 15.46 8.31 -11.50
C ALA A 108 14.33 9.32 -11.30
N GLY A 109 13.23 8.92 -10.65
CA GLY A 109 12.12 9.80 -10.29
C GLY A 109 12.54 10.95 -9.40
N ILE A 110 13.30 10.68 -8.33
CA ILE A 110 13.86 11.70 -7.44
C ILE A 110 14.71 12.69 -8.24
N SER A 111 15.63 12.19 -9.06
CA SER A 111 16.51 13.05 -9.87
C SER A 111 15.73 13.91 -10.86
N THR A 112 14.70 13.35 -11.48
CA THR A 112 13.83 14.07 -12.41
C THR A 112 13.04 15.16 -11.70
N LEU A 113 12.47 14.89 -10.52
CA LEU A 113 11.74 15.87 -9.71
C LEU A 113 12.62 17.03 -9.25
N GLN A 114 13.91 16.79 -8.99
CA GLN A 114 14.85 17.88 -8.64
C GLN A 114 15.02 18.89 -9.77
N THR A 115 14.83 18.49 -11.03
CA THR A 115 14.88 19.41 -12.20
C THR A 115 13.55 20.10 -12.48
N ALA A 116 12.45 19.67 -11.83
CA ALA A 116 11.13 20.23 -12.08
C ALA A 116 11.03 21.69 -11.59
N SER A 117 10.60 22.57 -12.49
CA SER A 117 10.38 24.00 -12.19
C SER A 117 9.05 24.27 -11.47
N SER A 118 8.08 23.34 -11.57
CA SER A 118 6.77 23.42 -10.90
C SER A 118 6.69 22.43 -9.76
N SER A 119 5.91 22.74 -8.74
CA SER A 119 5.52 21.85 -7.63
C SER A 119 4.00 21.85 -7.42
N SER A 120 3.24 22.05 -8.51
CA SER A 120 1.78 21.98 -8.51
C SER A 120 1.29 21.23 -9.74
N LEU A 121 0.44 20.23 -9.52
CA LEU A 121 -0.19 19.40 -10.54
C LEU A 121 -1.56 18.96 -10.03
N SER A 122 -2.62 19.60 -10.51
CA SER A 122 -3.99 19.37 -10.03
C SER A 122 -4.50 17.96 -10.30
N GLN A 123 -3.92 17.24 -11.25
CA GLN A 123 -4.24 15.85 -11.58
C GLN A 123 -3.57 14.85 -10.63
N ASP A 124 -2.60 15.27 -9.82
CA ASP A 124 -1.98 14.43 -8.81
C ASP A 124 -2.89 14.32 -7.58
N ILE A 125 -3.53 13.17 -7.45
CA ILE A 125 -4.48 12.86 -6.38
C ILE A 125 -3.83 12.59 -5.02
N TYR A 126 -2.50 12.41 -4.97
CA TYR A 126 -1.78 12.12 -3.72
C TYR A 126 -1.28 13.38 -3.04
N PHE A 127 -0.52 14.20 -3.73
CA PHE A 127 0.18 15.34 -3.16
C PHE A 127 -0.05 16.67 -3.90
N GLY A 128 -0.92 16.68 -4.93
CA GLY A 128 -1.19 17.88 -5.73
C GLY A 128 0.05 18.41 -6.48
N GLY A 129 1.03 17.55 -6.75
CA GLY A 129 2.28 17.91 -7.40
C GLY A 129 3.38 18.38 -6.45
N ASN A 130 3.21 18.26 -5.13
CA ASN A 130 4.26 18.60 -4.18
C ASN A 130 5.46 17.65 -4.33
N LYS A 131 6.49 18.12 -5.02
CA LYS A 131 7.67 17.30 -5.35
C LYS A 131 8.45 16.82 -4.12
N ASP A 132 8.49 17.60 -3.05
CA ASP A 132 9.25 17.25 -1.86
C ASP A 132 8.60 16.06 -1.15
N LYS A 133 7.28 16.03 -1.05
CA LYS A 133 6.53 14.86 -0.54
C LYS A 133 6.70 13.63 -1.41
N TRP A 134 6.73 13.77 -2.74
CA TRP A 134 7.01 12.67 -3.65
C TRP A 134 8.42 12.12 -3.46
N VAL A 135 9.41 12.99 -3.22
CA VAL A 135 10.79 12.58 -2.92
C VAL A 135 10.87 11.82 -1.59
N GLU A 136 10.24 12.32 -0.54
CA GLU A 136 10.18 11.62 0.75
C GLU A 136 9.51 10.24 0.63
N ALA A 137 8.39 10.15 -0.08
CA ALA A 137 7.70 8.89 -0.34
C ALA A 137 8.58 7.91 -1.13
N ALA A 138 9.31 8.41 -2.16
CA ALA A 138 10.24 7.58 -2.93
C ALA A 138 11.38 7.04 -2.07
N TYR A 139 11.94 7.82 -1.15
CA TYR A 139 12.97 7.35 -0.23
C TYR A 139 12.44 6.29 0.76
N THR A 140 11.21 6.44 1.26
CA THR A 140 10.58 5.41 2.10
C THR A 140 10.38 4.10 1.32
N LEU A 141 9.97 4.18 0.04
CA LEU A 141 9.88 3.01 -0.85
C LEU A 141 11.23 2.36 -1.11
N ILE A 142 12.29 3.15 -1.34
CA ILE A 142 13.66 2.63 -1.48
C ILE A 142 14.08 1.91 -0.19
N ALA A 143 13.74 2.47 0.96
CA ALA A 143 14.01 1.84 2.25
C ALA A 143 13.26 0.52 2.41
N ARG A 144 11.96 0.46 2.07
CA ARG A 144 11.13 -0.75 2.08
C ARG A 144 11.77 -1.87 1.25
N PHE A 145 12.14 -1.59 0.00
CA PHE A 145 12.68 -2.62 -0.89
C PHE A 145 14.08 -3.06 -0.49
N ASN A 146 14.90 -2.18 0.08
CA ASN A 146 16.20 -2.58 0.65
C ASN A 146 16.01 -3.42 1.92
N LEU A 147 15.02 -3.12 2.77
CA LEU A 147 14.67 -3.96 3.92
C LEU A 147 14.26 -5.37 3.48
N HIS A 148 13.41 -5.48 2.43
CA HIS A 148 13.00 -6.77 1.86
C HIS A 148 14.19 -7.56 1.30
N LYS A 149 15.18 -6.89 0.72
CA LYS A 149 16.45 -7.49 0.29
C LYS A 149 17.38 -7.83 1.45
N LYS A 150 17.05 -7.43 2.68
CA LYS A 150 17.90 -7.52 3.88
C LYS A 150 19.16 -6.67 3.79
N ASP A 151 19.17 -5.65 2.93
CA ASP A 151 20.22 -4.62 2.90
C ASP A 151 19.87 -3.51 3.90
N TYR A 152 20.12 -3.81 5.17
CA TYR A 152 19.72 -2.93 6.27
C TYR A 152 20.46 -1.59 6.25
N ALA A 153 21.71 -1.56 5.78
CA ALA A 153 22.48 -0.33 5.68
C ALA A 153 21.86 0.62 4.64
N ALA A 154 21.53 0.11 3.46
CA ALA A 154 20.87 0.88 2.42
C ALA A 154 19.44 1.27 2.83
N ALA A 155 18.73 0.41 3.57
CA ALA A 155 17.40 0.72 4.11
C ALA A 155 17.48 1.92 5.07
N ILE A 156 18.41 1.94 6.03
CA ILE A 156 18.59 3.05 6.97
C ILE A 156 18.97 4.34 6.23
N ALA A 157 19.91 4.26 5.28
CA ALA A 157 20.37 5.42 4.52
C ALA A 157 19.22 6.08 3.75
N ALA A 158 18.35 5.28 3.15
CA ALA A 158 17.17 5.77 2.45
C ALA A 158 16.10 6.31 3.43
N ALA A 159 15.76 5.57 4.49
CA ALA A 159 14.72 5.95 5.44
C ALA A 159 15.01 7.27 6.17
N ASN A 160 16.29 7.62 6.38
CA ASN A 160 16.69 8.92 6.93
C ASN A 160 16.27 10.12 6.05
N ASN A 161 15.95 9.89 4.78
CA ASN A 161 15.42 10.88 3.84
C ASN A 161 13.94 10.63 3.49
N GLY A 162 13.33 9.62 4.11
CA GLY A 162 11.95 9.24 3.90
C GLY A 162 10.95 10.15 4.59
N ILE A 163 9.69 9.75 4.59
CA ILE A 163 8.59 10.51 5.19
C ILE A 163 8.90 10.75 6.68
N SER A 164 8.95 12.02 7.06
CA SER A 164 9.39 12.47 8.38
C SER A 164 8.25 12.81 9.34
N SER A 165 7.01 12.85 8.86
CA SER A 165 5.80 13.11 9.66
C SER A 165 4.54 12.59 8.96
N ALA A 166 3.48 12.33 9.71
CA ALA A 166 2.20 11.85 9.17
C ALA A 166 1.56 12.79 8.13
N SER A 167 1.92 14.08 8.12
CA SER A 167 1.45 15.02 7.08
C SER A 167 2.08 14.76 5.71
N GLY A 168 3.13 13.95 5.65
CA GLY A 168 3.80 13.50 4.43
C GLY A 168 3.29 12.16 3.90
N ASP A 169 2.35 11.52 4.58
CA ASP A 169 1.82 10.21 4.19
C ASP A 169 1.23 10.24 2.78
N MET A 170 1.63 9.26 1.98
CA MET A 170 1.04 9.00 0.67
C MET A 170 -0.24 8.18 0.87
N GLN A 171 -1.37 8.82 0.66
CA GLN A 171 -2.69 8.22 0.85
C GLN A 171 -3.53 8.34 -0.42
N TYR A 172 -4.17 7.26 -0.81
CA TYR A 172 -5.30 7.35 -1.73
C TYR A 172 -6.54 7.75 -0.94
N LYS A 173 -7.18 8.84 -1.34
CA LYS A 173 -8.40 9.36 -0.70
C LYS A 173 -9.56 9.15 -1.66
N PRO A 174 -10.35 8.09 -1.46
CA PRO A 174 -11.52 7.86 -2.31
C PRO A 174 -12.55 8.98 -2.11
N PRO A 175 -13.26 9.39 -3.16
CA PRO A 175 -14.24 10.48 -3.07
C PRO A 175 -15.53 10.09 -2.31
N GLY A 176 -15.68 8.85 -1.87
CA GLY A 176 -16.85 8.38 -1.12
C GLY A 176 -18.14 8.31 -1.94
N ILE A 177 -18.05 8.05 -3.24
CA ILE A 177 -19.22 7.98 -4.13
C ILE A 177 -19.70 6.53 -4.23
N GLN A 178 -20.89 6.25 -3.71
CA GLN A 178 -21.50 4.91 -3.59
C GLN A 178 -21.58 4.07 -4.89
N SER A 179 -21.52 4.68 -6.04
CA SER A 179 -21.54 3.99 -7.36
C SER A 179 -20.24 4.12 -8.14
N GLY A 180 -19.16 4.58 -7.50
CA GLY A 180 -17.90 4.89 -8.13
C GLY A 180 -16.71 4.51 -7.27
N ASP A 181 -15.81 5.45 -7.07
CA ASP A 181 -14.61 5.26 -6.29
C ASP A 181 -14.90 5.42 -4.79
N GLN A 182 -14.99 4.32 -4.10
CA GLN A 182 -15.08 4.31 -2.64
C GLN A 182 -13.99 3.40 -2.05
N ASN A 183 -13.79 3.50 -0.75
CA ASN A 183 -12.91 2.64 -0.02
C ASN A 183 -13.24 1.16 -0.27
N LEU A 184 -12.23 0.36 -0.62
CA LEU A 184 -12.41 -1.07 -0.90
C LEU A 184 -12.97 -1.85 0.30
N PHE A 185 -12.58 -1.49 1.53
CA PHE A 185 -13.14 -2.10 2.73
C PHE A 185 -14.64 -1.79 2.88
N ALA A 186 -15.07 -0.57 2.53
CA ALA A 186 -16.48 -0.22 2.50
C ALA A 186 -17.23 -1.10 1.49
N THR A 187 -16.69 -1.27 0.30
CA THR A 187 -17.31 -2.10 -0.75
C THR A 187 -17.44 -3.57 -0.33
N ILE A 188 -16.42 -4.13 0.29
CA ILE A 188 -16.36 -5.55 0.64
C ILE A 188 -17.11 -5.82 1.96
N LEU A 189 -16.85 -5.03 2.99
CA LEU A 189 -17.29 -5.31 4.35
C LEU A 189 -18.70 -4.75 4.67
N ASN A 190 -19.20 -3.75 3.94
CA ASN A 190 -20.59 -3.31 4.05
C ASN A 190 -21.61 -4.27 3.43
N GLY A 191 -21.13 -5.26 2.69
CA GLY A 191 -21.95 -6.23 1.98
C GLY A 191 -21.96 -7.61 2.66
N SER A 192 -21.80 -8.63 1.83
CA SER A 192 -21.86 -10.04 2.22
C SER A 192 -20.74 -10.50 3.16
N ARG A 193 -19.68 -9.73 3.34
CA ARG A 193 -18.50 -10.04 4.17
C ARG A 193 -18.36 -9.21 5.44
N ALA A 194 -19.44 -8.55 5.87
CA ALA A 194 -19.44 -7.77 7.12
C ALA A 194 -18.99 -8.60 8.35
N GLY A 195 -19.29 -9.90 8.36
CA GLY A 195 -18.87 -10.80 9.42
C GLY A 195 -17.38 -11.17 9.45
N ASP A 196 -16.64 -10.87 8.39
CA ASP A 196 -15.21 -11.25 8.31
C ASP A 196 -14.34 -10.44 9.27
N LEU A 197 -14.70 -9.19 9.50
CA LEU A 197 -13.99 -8.30 10.41
C LEU A 197 -14.86 -7.88 11.59
N GLY A 198 -16.14 -7.58 11.33
CA GLY A 198 -17.08 -7.02 12.29
C GLY A 198 -17.88 -8.06 13.06
N ASN A 199 -18.81 -7.53 13.85
CA ASN A 199 -19.81 -8.32 14.56
C ASN A 199 -21.02 -8.51 13.63
N SER A 200 -21.16 -9.69 13.03
CA SER A 200 -22.40 -10.03 12.34
C SER A 200 -23.49 -10.34 13.39
N ALA A 201 -24.73 -9.94 13.14
CA ALA A 201 -25.86 -10.25 14.01
C ALA A 201 -25.90 -11.79 14.29
N GLY A 202 -25.47 -12.20 15.48
CA GLY A 202 -25.41 -13.60 15.92
C GLY A 202 -24.09 -14.34 15.68
N GLY A 203 -23.03 -13.67 15.20
CA GLY A 203 -21.69 -14.25 15.02
C GLY A 203 -20.68 -13.82 16.08
N SER A 204 -19.62 -14.61 16.25
CA SER A 204 -18.48 -14.23 17.07
C SER A 204 -17.65 -13.17 16.36
N GLU A 205 -17.16 -12.20 17.12
CA GLU A 205 -16.21 -11.19 16.60
C GLU A 205 -14.94 -11.85 16.06
N SER A 206 -14.33 -11.21 15.06
CA SER A 206 -13.03 -11.65 14.55
C SER A 206 -11.98 -11.64 15.68
N TYR A 207 -10.94 -12.46 15.53
CA TYR A 207 -9.86 -12.50 16.53
C TYR A 207 -9.20 -11.13 16.75
N LEU A 208 -9.12 -10.28 15.71
CA LEU A 208 -8.66 -8.90 15.83
C LEU A 208 -9.53 -8.13 16.83
N LEU A 209 -10.84 -8.17 16.68
CA LEU A 209 -11.76 -7.47 17.60
C LEU A 209 -11.72 -8.04 19.01
N GLN A 210 -11.57 -9.35 19.17
CA GLN A 210 -11.38 -9.97 20.46
C GLN A 210 -10.12 -9.48 21.18
N LEU A 211 -9.02 -9.25 20.45
CA LEU A 211 -7.79 -8.70 21.03
C LEU A 211 -7.95 -7.23 21.45
N LEU A 212 -8.79 -6.47 20.77
CA LEU A 212 -9.01 -5.04 21.02
C LEU A 212 -10.15 -4.76 22.00
N SER A 213 -11.09 -5.71 22.16
CA SER A 213 -12.26 -5.59 23.05
C SER A 213 -11.86 -5.76 24.51
N ASN A 214 -12.63 -5.13 25.42
CA ASN A 214 -12.52 -5.37 26.85
C ASN A 214 -13.26 -6.64 27.31
N ASP A 215 -14.07 -7.23 26.44
CA ASP A 215 -15.01 -8.30 26.82
C ASP A 215 -14.40 -9.72 26.72
N TYR A 216 -13.21 -9.84 26.14
CA TYR A 216 -12.56 -11.13 25.92
C TYR A 216 -11.31 -11.33 26.78
N PRO A 217 -11.05 -12.54 27.27
CA PRO A 217 -9.85 -12.85 28.06
C PRO A 217 -8.53 -12.60 27.31
N THR A 218 -8.59 -12.59 25.99
CA THR A 218 -7.45 -12.37 25.09
C THR A 218 -7.16 -10.89 24.84
N ASN A 219 -7.95 -9.97 25.41
CA ASN A 219 -7.81 -8.55 25.16
C ASN A 219 -6.41 -8.03 25.56
N ARG A 220 -6.00 -6.95 24.91
CA ARG A 220 -4.74 -6.26 25.17
C ARG A 220 -4.89 -5.00 26.01
N ASN A 221 -6.11 -4.62 26.34
CA ASN A 221 -6.39 -3.48 27.20
C ASN A 221 -5.90 -3.73 28.63
N ASN A 222 -5.13 -2.80 29.17
CA ASN A 222 -4.63 -2.84 30.54
C ASN A 222 -4.18 -1.42 30.95
N SER A 223 -3.57 -1.27 32.13
CA SER A 223 -3.10 0.03 32.61
C SER A 223 -2.02 0.72 31.74
N LYS A 224 -1.43 0.01 30.77
CA LYS A 224 -0.39 0.53 29.87
C LYS A 224 -0.86 0.65 28.43
N THR A 225 -1.97 0.01 28.07
CA THR A 225 -2.44 -0.10 26.68
C THR A 225 -3.95 0.10 26.64
N ASP A 226 -4.41 1.16 25.97
CA ASP A 226 -5.81 1.43 25.71
C ASP A 226 -6.12 1.22 24.22
N GLU A 227 -6.85 0.17 23.91
CA GLU A 227 -7.20 -0.22 22.54
C GLU A 227 -8.61 0.26 22.12
N THR A 228 -9.29 1.04 22.96
CA THR A 228 -10.69 1.46 22.73
C THR A 228 -10.87 2.17 21.39
N ALA A 229 -9.93 3.04 21.03
CA ALA A 229 -9.99 3.77 19.76
C ALA A 229 -9.83 2.82 18.55
N ARG A 230 -8.90 1.86 18.61
CA ARG A 230 -8.70 0.85 17.56
C ARG A 230 -9.91 -0.08 17.46
N TYR A 231 -10.46 -0.50 18.60
CA TYR A 231 -11.67 -1.30 18.60
C TYR A 231 -12.81 -0.59 17.88
N GLY A 232 -13.06 0.69 18.20
CA GLY A 232 -14.07 1.51 17.54
C GLY A 232 -13.82 1.70 16.04
N TYR A 233 -12.55 1.79 15.63
CA TYR A 233 -12.17 1.92 14.21
C TYR A 233 -12.44 0.65 13.40
N TYR A 234 -12.15 -0.55 13.95
CA TYR A 234 -12.31 -1.82 13.24
C TYR A 234 -13.68 -2.47 13.44
N LYS A 235 -14.46 -2.06 14.46
CA LYS A 235 -15.77 -2.62 14.73
C LYS A 235 -16.78 -2.20 13.67
N ILE A 236 -17.37 -3.18 12.99
CA ILE A 236 -18.47 -2.96 12.06
C ILE A 236 -19.77 -3.33 12.77
N ASP A 237 -20.64 -2.34 13.00
CA ASP A 237 -21.98 -2.57 13.53
C ASP A 237 -22.97 -2.74 12.38
N SER A 238 -23.26 -4.00 12.03
CA SER A 238 -24.18 -4.34 10.95
C SER A 238 -25.64 -3.98 11.28
N THR A 239 -25.96 -3.63 12.53
CA THR A 239 -27.33 -3.32 12.94
C THR A 239 -27.71 -1.86 12.73
N SER A 240 -26.73 -0.97 12.60
CA SER A 240 -26.99 0.47 12.54
C SER A 240 -27.26 1.02 11.15
N GLY A 241 -27.08 0.25 10.08
CA GLY A 241 -27.45 0.63 8.69
C GLY A 241 -26.87 1.95 8.16
N SER A 242 -25.99 2.60 8.92
CA SER A 242 -25.56 3.98 8.66
C SER A 242 -24.17 4.31 9.12
N ALA A 243 -23.31 3.33 9.34
CA ALA A 243 -21.99 3.68 9.85
C ALA A 243 -20.97 3.79 8.73
N ASN A 244 -21.00 4.87 8.00
CA ASN A 244 -19.86 5.36 7.22
C ASN A 244 -18.78 5.87 8.19
N THR A 245 -18.22 4.97 8.98
CA THR A 245 -17.26 5.29 10.06
C THR A 245 -16.16 4.25 10.14
N GLY A 246 -14.98 4.67 10.61
CA GLY A 246 -13.82 3.81 10.77
C GLY A 246 -13.38 3.18 9.45
N ILE A 247 -12.92 1.93 9.51
CA ILE A 247 -12.37 1.21 8.34
C ILE A 247 -13.34 1.08 7.17
N ILE A 248 -14.65 1.14 7.42
CA ILE A 248 -15.70 1.05 6.39
C ILE A 248 -16.27 2.39 5.97
N ALA A 249 -15.68 3.51 6.38
CA ALA A 249 -16.05 4.81 5.82
C ALA A 249 -15.80 4.82 4.31
N GLU A 250 -16.77 5.28 3.53
CA GLU A 250 -16.68 5.26 2.05
C GLU A 250 -15.53 6.11 1.52
N ASP A 251 -15.17 7.16 2.27
CA ASP A 251 -14.07 8.10 2.00
C ASP A 251 -12.81 7.85 2.85
N GLU A 252 -12.74 6.72 3.58
CA GLU A 252 -11.57 6.42 4.42
C GLU A 252 -10.28 6.37 3.59
N PRO A 253 -9.28 7.17 3.93
CA PRO A 253 -8.02 7.19 3.22
C PRO A 253 -7.28 5.86 3.29
N GLN A 254 -6.78 5.39 2.15
CA GLN A 254 -5.97 4.18 2.05
C GLN A 254 -4.49 4.53 2.11
N ASN A 255 -3.79 4.04 3.12
CA ASN A 255 -2.37 4.27 3.30
C ASN A 255 -1.55 3.47 2.29
N MET A 256 -0.74 4.17 1.50
CA MET A 256 0.16 3.58 0.50
C MET A 256 1.61 3.55 1.01
N VAL A 257 2.10 4.68 1.51
CA VAL A 257 3.43 4.84 2.10
C VAL A 257 3.33 5.83 3.25
N THR A 258 3.78 5.45 4.45
CA THR A 258 3.53 6.25 5.65
C THR A 258 4.78 6.57 6.45
N PHE A 259 4.68 7.61 7.26
CA PHE A 259 5.65 7.95 8.30
C PHE A 259 5.88 6.78 9.27
N PHE A 260 4.80 6.16 9.75
CA PHE A 260 4.92 5.05 10.69
C PHE A 260 5.63 3.85 10.08
N GLU A 261 5.43 3.58 8.80
CA GLU A 261 6.21 2.56 8.08
C GLU A 261 7.69 2.92 8.04
N ASN A 262 8.02 4.17 7.72
CA ASN A 262 9.40 4.65 7.69
C ASN A 262 10.09 4.48 9.05
N GLU A 263 9.41 4.82 10.13
CA GLU A 263 9.89 4.62 11.50
C GLU A 263 10.09 3.12 11.83
N LEU A 264 9.16 2.25 11.42
CA LEU A 264 9.31 0.80 11.63
C LEU A 264 10.46 0.20 10.82
N ILE A 265 10.70 0.69 9.59
CA ILE A 265 11.88 0.30 8.79
C ILE A 265 13.17 0.68 9.52
N LEU A 266 13.25 1.91 10.05
CA LEU A 266 14.40 2.36 10.85
C LEU A 266 14.58 1.51 12.11
N ALA A 267 13.49 1.22 12.83
CA ALA A 267 13.52 0.39 14.02
C ALA A 267 14.06 -1.00 13.74
N GLU A 268 13.52 -1.68 12.73
CA GLU A 268 13.94 -3.03 12.37
C GLU A 268 15.37 -3.06 11.81
N ALA A 269 15.69 -2.19 10.85
CA ALA A 269 16.98 -2.22 10.19
C ALA A 269 18.14 -1.92 11.18
N LYS A 270 17.98 -0.95 12.09
CA LYS A 270 18.95 -0.66 13.14
C LYS A 270 19.10 -1.82 14.12
N ALA A 271 18.01 -2.42 14.56
CA ALA A 271 18.03 -3.59 15.43
C ALA A 271 18.73 -4.78 14.77
N ARG A 272 18.48 -5.04 13.48
CA ARG A 272 19.13 -6.09 12.69
C ARG A 272 20.63 -5.86 12.49
N GLN A 273 21.07 -4.60 12.48
CA GLN A 273 22.51 -4.26 12.46
C GLN A 273 23.19 -4.34 13.85
N GLY A 274 22.48 -4.77 14.87
CA GLY A 274 23.00 -4.99 16.21
C GLY A 274 22.80 -3.82 17.17
N SER A 275 22.13 -2.74 16.78
CA SER A 275 21.83 -1.60 17.64
C SER A 275 20.35 -1.52 18.03
N MET A 276 19.96 -2.36 19.00
CA MET A 276 18.61 -2.30 19.58
C MET A 276 18.32 -0.94 20.22
N ALA A 277 19.33 -0.32 20.84
CA ALA A 277 19.20 0.99 21.49
C ALA A 277 18.84 2.09 20.48
N ASP A 278 19.41 2.03 19.27
CA ASP A 278 19.12 3.00 18.21
C ASP A 278 17.80 2.73 17.47
N GLY A 279 17.32 1.48 17.49
CA GLY A 279 16.03 1.11 16.92
C GLY A 279 14.85 1.47 17.81
N LEU A 280 15.02 1.41 19.14
CA LEU A 280 13.94 1.60 20.10
C LEU A 280 13.25 2.98 20.04
N PRO A 281 13.91 4.12 19.84
CA PRO A 281 13.25 5.41 19.68
C PRO A 281 12.26 5.42 18.51
N HIS A 282 12.62 4.85 17.36
CA HIS A 282 11.76 4.76 16.21
C HIS A 282 10.52 3.89 16.46
N LEU A 283 10.68 2.75 17.15
CA LEU A 283 9.55 1.94 17.58
C LEU A 283 8.61 2.72 18.52
N ASN A 284 9.16 3.54 19.41
CA ASN A 284 8.36 4.34 20.34
C ASN A 284 7.61 5.49 19.64
N ASN A 285 8.11 6.00 18.50
CA ASN A 285 7.40 7.01 17.70
C ASN A 285 6.09 6.48 17.07
N VAL A 286 5.96 5.15 16.95
CA VAL A 286 4.77 4.48 16.39
C VAL A 286 3.77 4.07 17.48
N ARG A 287 4.21 4.01 18.73
CA ARG A 287 3.40 3.58 19.89
C ARG A 287 2.67 4.74 20.53
#